data_55c72595198991d63d3b46bc906d52f4
#
_entry.id   55c72595198991d63d3b46bc906d52f4
#
_cell.length_a   1.000
_cell.length_b   1.000
_cell.length_c   1.000
_cell.angle_alpha   90.00
_cell.angle_beta   90.00
_cell.angle_gamma   90.00
#
_symmetry.space_group_name_H-M   'P 1'
#
loop_
_entity.id
_entity.type
_entity.pdbx_description
1 polymer ?
#
loop_
_entity_poly.entity_id
_entity_poly.type
_entity_poly.pdbx_seq_one_letter_code
_entity_poly.pdbx_strand_id
1 'polypeptide(L)'
;MKTYFVRFAVLAVLVALTSASNLIAQNTASASLSEADVRQLIVRGEPADHARLSAHFATMAQRYATDAKRHESMGQAFSGNTKLAHIATSQREHCRQLSVRNL
;
A
#
# COMPACT_ATOMS: atom_id res chain seq x y z
N MET A 1 -0.29 44.97 -20.49
CA MET A 1 -1.41 44.36 -19.76
C MET A 1 -1.82 42.95 -20.29
N LYS A 2 -1.68 42.65 -21.57
CA LYS A 2 -2.06 41.33 -22.14
C LYS A 2 -1.17 40.16 -21.68
N THR A 3 0.08 40.36 -21.31
CA THR A 3 1.04 39.32 -20.91
C THR A 3 0.85 38.80 -19.49
N TYR A 4 0.24 39.56 -18.60
CA TYR A 4 0.00 39.17 -17.21
C TYR A 4 -1.19 38.20 -17.08
N PHE A 5 -2.21 38.33 -17.95
CA PHE A 5 -3.38 37.47 -17.95
C PHE A 5 -3.06 36.02 -18.35
N VAL A 6 -2.15 35.85 -19.29
CA VAL A 6 -1.73 34.50 -19.74
C VAL A 6 -0.93 33.78 -18.66
N ARG A 7 -0.11 34.51 -17.90
CA ARG A 7 0.69 33.93 -16.81
C ARG A 7 -0.17 33.48 -15.63
N PHE A 8 -1.23 34.21 -15.30
CA PHE A 8 -2.18 33.80 -14.25
C PHE A 8 -3.01 32.59 -14.64
N ALA A 9 -3.41 32.45 -15.90
CA ALA A 9 -4.16 31.31 -16.38
C ALA A 9 -3.33 30.00 -16.35
N VAL A 10 -2.04 30.07 -16.68
CA VAL A 10 -1.13 28.91 -16.64
C VAL A 10 -0.84 28.46 -15.20
N LEU A 11 -0.71 29.38 -14.25
CA LEU A 11 -0.54 29.07 -12.83
C LEU A 11 -1.79 28.42 -12.22
N ALA A 12 -2.99 28.88 -12.61
CA ALA A 12 -4.26 28.28 -12.12
C ALA A 12 -4.45 26.84 -12.61
N VAL A 13 -4.04 26.53 -13.85
CA VAL A 13 -4.13 25.17 -14.40
C VAL A 13 -3.14 24.22 -13.74
N LEU A 14 -1.93 24.69 -13.40
CA LEU A 14 -0.92 23.87 -12.70
C LEU A 14 -1.34 23.52 -11.26
N VAL A 15 -2.00 24.42 -10.54
CA VAL A 15 -2.52 24.15 -9.19
C VAL A 15 -3.69 23.14 -9.23
N ALA A 16 -4.53 23.18 -10.26
CA ALA A 16 -5.64 22.22 -10.40
C ALA A 16 -5.17 20.79 -10.67
N LEU A 17 -4.05 20.62 -11.39
CA LEU A 17 -3.47 19.29 -11.69
C LEU A 17 -2.82 18.62 -10.47
N THR A 18 -2.30 19.38 -9.53
CA THR A 18 -1.70 18.81 -8.30
C THR A 18 -2.75 18.34 -7.28
N SER A 19 -3.96 18.89 -7.32
CA SER A 19 -5.04 18.48 -6.41
C SER A 19 -5.64 17.12 -6.75
N ALA A 20 -5.61 16.71 -8.02
CA ALA A 20 -6.16 15.41 -8.45
C ALA A 20 -5.29 14.23 -8.00
N SER A 21 -3.99 14.42 -7.85
CA SER A 21 -3.05 13.36 -7.43
C SER A 21 -3.23 12.96 -5.96
N ASN A 22 -3.66 13.88 -5.10
CA ASN A 22 -3.88 13.59 -3.69
C ASN A 22 -5.17 12.79 -3.42
N LEU A 23 -6.17 12.90 -4.29
CA LEU A 23 -7.42 12.13 -4.16
C LEU A 23 -7.22 10.65 -4.48
N ILE A 24 -6.32 10.32 -5.41
CA ILE A 24 -6.02 8.93 -5.76
C ILE A 24 -5.22 8.26 -4.63
N ALA A 25 -4.29 8.98 -4.00
CA ALA A 25 -3.50 8.46 -2.87
C ALA A 25 -4.35 8.21 -1.61
N GLN A 26 -5.39 9.00 -1.37
CA GLN A 26 -6.30 8.81 -0.24
C GLN A 26 -7.25 7.62 -0.43
N ASN A 27 -7.66 7.32 -1.66
CA ASN A 27 -8.51 6.17 -1.96
C ASN A 27 -7.78 4.82 -1.83
N THR A 28 -6.46 4.78 -2.03
CA THR A 28 -5.69 3.54 -1.83
C THR A 28 -5.46 3.22 -0.35
N ALA A 29 -5.44 4.21 0.53
CA ALA A 29 -5.37 4.00 1.98
C ALA A 29 -6.67 3.41 2.56
N SER A 30 -7.80 3.58 1.88
CA SER A 30 -9.13 3.09 2.31
C SER A 30 -9.45 1.65 1.86
N ALA A 31 -8.54 0.98 1.16
CA ALA A 31 -8.75 -0.37 0.64
C ALA A 31 -8.58 -1.49 1.70
N SER A 32 -8.13 -1.15 2.90
CA SER A 32 -7.98 -2.10 4.00
C SER A 32 -9.30 -2.30 4.73
N LEU A 33 -9.85 -3.49 4.64
CA LEU A 33 -11.08 -3.91 5.34
C LEU A 33 -10.73 -4.47 6.72
N SER A 34 -11.65 -4.36 7.68
CA SER A 34 -11.53 -5.10 8.94
C SER A 34 -11.76 -6.60 8.72
N GLU A 35 -11.31 -7.43 9.65
CA GLU A 35 -11.56 -8.89 9.59
C GLU A 35 -13.06 -9.21 9.55
N ALA A 36 -13.87 -8.47 10.30
CA ALA A 36 -15.32 -8.63 10.31
C ALA A 36 -15.94 -8.29 8.94
N ASP A 37 -15.49 -7.20 8.32
CA ASP A 37 -15.94 -6.81 6.98
C ASP A 37 -15.56 -7.86 5.93
N VAL A 38 -14.34 -8.38 5.99
CA VAL A 38 -13.88 -9.46 5.08
C VAL A 38 -14.78 -10.69 5.19
N ARG A 39 -15.07 -11.14 6.41
CA ARG A 39 -15.96 -12.29 6.65
C ARG A 39 -17.36 -12.03 6.10
N GLN A 40 -17.90 -10.83 6.33
CA GLN A 40 -19.23 -10.46 5.85
C GLN A 40 -19.31 -10.46 4.31
N LEU A 41 -18.28 -9.90 3.64
CA LEU A 41 -18.21 -9.87 2.18
C LEU A 41 -18.12 -11.30 1.59
N ILE A 42 -17.36 -12.19 2.25
CA ILE A 42 -17.23 -13.59 1.82
C ILE A 42 -18.59 -14.29 1.93
N VAL A 43 -19.31 -14.11 3.04
CA VAL A 43 -20.60 -14.77 3.26
C VAL A 43 -21.66 -14.26 2.29
N ARG A 44 -21.68 -12.97 1.99
CA ARG A 44 -22.64 -12.37 1.05
C ARG A 44 -22.38 -12.80 -0.39
N GLY A 45 -21.12 -12.86 -0.81
CA GLY A 45 -20.70 -13.46 -2.08
C GLY A 45 -21.16 -12.72 -3.34
N GLU A 46 -21.47 -11.43 -3.26
CA GLU A 46 -21.90 -10.66 -4.42
C GLU A 46 -20.72 -10.28 -5.34
N PRO A 47 -20.94 -10.11 -6.67
CA PRO A 47 -19.86 -9.76 -7.60
C PRO A 47 -19.08 -8.49 -7.20
N ALA A 48 -19.78 -7.46 -6.71
CA ALA A 48 -19.14 -6.24 -6.21
C ALA A 48 -18.25 -6.48 -4.98
N ASP A 49 -18.58 -7.48 -4.17
CA ASP A 49 -17.79 -7.86 -2.99
C ASP A 49 -16.49 -8.55 -3.37
N HIS A 50 -16.47 -9.31 -4.44
CA HIS A 50 -15.24 -9.91 -4.97
C HIS A 50 -14.22 -8.85 -5.38
N ALA A 51 -14.64 -7.77 -6.01
CA ALA A 51 -13.76 -6.66 -6.36
C ALA A 51 -13.18 -5.98 -5.11
N ARG A 52 -13.99 -5.77 -4.07
CA ARG A 52 -13.55 -5.19 -2.80
C ARG A 52 -12.58 -6.11 -2.05
N LEU A 53 -12.86 -7.39 -2.02
CA LEU A 53 -11.97 -8.41 -1.41
C LEU A 53 -10.65 -8.47 -2.17
N SER A 54 -10.67 -8.48 -3.50
CA SER A 54 -9.46 -8.49 -4.33
C SER A 54 -8.58 -7.27 -4.05
N ALA A 55 -9.16 -6.07 -3.99
CA ALA A 55 -8.45 -4.84 -3.64
C ALA A 55 -7.84 -4.89 -2.23
N HIS A 56 -8.58 -5.42 -1.26
CA HIS A 56 -8.10 -5.60 0.12
C HIS A 56 -6.90 -6.55 0.16
N PHE A 57 -6.99 -7.73 -0.45
CA PHE A 57 -5.90 -8.70 -0.42
C PHE A 57 -4.68 -8.22 -1.20
N ALA A 58 -4.85 -7.51 -2.32
CA ALA A 58 -3.73 -6.87 -3.04
C ALA A 58 -3.00 -5.85 -2.16
N THR A 59 -3.74 -5.05 -1.41
CA THR A 59 -3.17 -4.08 -0.45
C THR A 59 -2.40 -4.80 0.67
N MET A 60 -2.94 -5.89 1.20
CA MET A 60 -2.27 -6.69 2.23
C MET A 60 -0.99 -7.35 1.69
N ALA A 61 -1.02 -7.88 0.47
CA ALA A 61 0.16 -8.45 -0.18
C ALA A 61 1.28 -7.41 -0.32
N GLN A 62 0.95 -6.21 -0.77
CA GLN A 62 1.91 -5.11 -0.89
C GLN A 62 2.49 -4.69 0.46
N ARG A 63 1.68 -4.64 1.49
CA ARG A 63 2.11 -4.33 2.86
C ARG A 63 3.12 -5.36 3.36
N TYR A 64 2.79 -6.65 3.24
CA TYR A 64 3.69 -7.72 3.67
C TYR A 64 4.99 -7.76 2.85
N ALA A 65 4.94 -7.46 1.56
CA ALA A 65 6.15 -7.35 0.73
C ALA A 65 7.06 -6.22 1.21
N THR A 66 6.48 -5.09 1.60
CA THR A 66 7.22 -3.95 2.18
C THR A 66 7.85 -4.31 3.52
N ASP A 67 7.10 -5.00 4.38
CA ASP A 67 7.60 -5.44 5.69
C ASP A 67 8.73 -6.48 5.53
N ALA A 68 8.63 -7.38 4.56
CA ALA A 68 9.71 -8.33 4.25
C ALA A 68 11.02 -7.61 3.87
N LYS A 69 10.95 -6.56 3.04
CA LYS A 69 12.11 -5.73 2.70
C LYS A 69 12.69 -5.01 3.92
N ARG A 70 11.83 -4.52 4.79
CA ARG A 70 12.25 -3.88 6.04
C ARG A 70 13.02 -4.86 6.94
N HIS A 71 12.51 -6.08 7.11
CA HIS A 71 13.18 -7.12 7.88
C HIS A 71 14.51 -7.57 7.25
N GLU A 72 14.59 -7.59 5.93
CA GLU A 72 15.84 -7.84 5.23
C GLU A 72 16.90 -6.76 5.54
N SER A 73 16.52 -5.48 5.46
CA SER A 73 17.41 -4.37 5.82
C SER A 73 17.85 -4.42 7.28
N MET A 74 16.97 -4.81 8.20
CA MET A 74 17.31 -5.03 9.62
C MET A 74 18.29 -6.18 9.77
N GLY A 75 18.10 -7.30 9.05
CA GLY A 75 19.04 -8.43 9.07
C GLY A 75 20.43 -8.02 8.61
N GLN A 76 20.53 -7.19 7.58
CA GLN A 76 21.82 -6.65 7.10
C GLN A 76 22.45 -5.71 8.13
N ALA A 77 21.67 -4.83 8.74
CA ALA A 77 22.16 -3.89 9.77
C ALA A 77 22.69 -4.63 11.03
N PHE A 78 22.12 -5.80 11.35
CA PHE A 78 22.51 -6.60 12.51
C PHE A 78 23.46 -7.75 12.16
N SER A 79 24.12 -7.73 11.02
CA SER A 79 25.00 -8.80 10.56
C SER A 79 26.14 -9.14 11.54
N GLY A 80 26.57 -8.19 12.38
CA GLY A 80 27.53 -8.41 13.47
C GLY A 80 26.95 -9.10 14.72
N ASN A 81 25.64 -9.28 14.81
CA ASN A 81 24.97 -9.98 15.90
C ASN A 81 24.11 -11.12 15.33
N THR A 82 24.63 -12.33 15.37
CA THR A 82 24.04 -13.52 14.76
C THR A 82 22.61 -13.80 15.23
N LYS A 83 22.31 -13.55 16.51
CA LYS A 83 20.96 -13.76 17.08
C LYS A 83 19.94 -12.79 16.49
N LEU A 84 20.28 -11.50 16.43
CA LEU A 84 19.38 -10.47 15.86
C LEU A 84 19.22 -10.65 14.35
N ALA A 85 20.28 -10.99 13.63
CA ALA A 85 20.24 -11.28 12.21
C ALA A 85 19.34 -12.49 11.91
N HIS A 86 19.40 -13.53 12.72
CA HIS A 86 18.54 -14.71 12.57
C HIS A 86 17.06 -14.37 12.79
N ILE A 87 16.73 -13.60 13.81
CA ILE A 87 15.36 -13.14 14.07
C ILE A 87 14.84 -12.33 12.89
N ALA A 88 15.60 -11.36 12.39
CA ALA A 88 15.22 -10.53 11.25
C ALA A 88 15.01 -11.37 9.97
N THR A 89 15.85 -12.37 9.72
CA THR A 89 15.72 -13.29 8.58
C THR A 89 14.45 -14.13 8.68
N SER A 90 14.12 -14.65 9.86
CA SER A 90 12.88 -15.40 10.11
C SER A 90 11.64 -14.55 9.88
N GLN A 91 11.64 -13.30 10.36
CA GLN A 91 10.55 -12.36 10.15
C GLN A 91 10.38 -12.00 8.67
N ARG A 92 11.47 -11.78 7.96
CA ARG A 92 11.45 -11.54 6.51
C ARG A 92 10.77 -12.67 5.77
N GLU A 93 11.15 -13.91 6.03
CA GLU A 93 10.58 -15.08 5.36
C GLU A 93 9.10 -15.23 5.66
N HIS A 94 8.66 -15.02 6.90
CA HIS A 94 7.27 -15.02 7.30
C HIS A 94 6.45 -13.96 6.51
N CYS A 95 6.93 -12.72 6.47
CA CYS A 95 6.26 -11.64 5.73
C CYS A 95 6.22 -11.92 4.21
N ARG A 96 7.28 -12.52 3.66
CA ARG A 96 7.33 -12.92 2.25
C ARG A 96 6.25 -13.98 1.94
N GLN A 97 6.08 -14.97 2.79
CA GLN A 97 5.05 -15.99 2.64
C GLN A 97 3.66 -15.41 2.72
N LEU A 98 3.40 -14.48 3.65
CA LEU A 98 2.13 -13.79 3.76
C LEU A 98 1.83 -12.93 2.51
N SER A 99 2.84 -12.28 1.96
CA SER A 99 2.68 -11.52 0.71
C SER A 99 2.19 -12.42 -0.43
N VAL A 100 2.80 -13.59 -0.61
CA VAL A 100 2.43 -14.53 -1.67
C VAL A 100 1.03 -15.10 -1.47
N ARG A 101 0.64 -15.38 -0.23
CA ARG A 101 -0.70 -15.94 0.08
C ARG A 101 -1.84 -14.95 -0.17
N ASN A 102 -1.56 -13.66 -0.22
CA ASN A 102 -2.57 -12.61 -0.42
C ASN A 102 -2.65 -12.13 -1.88
N LEU A 103 -1.88 -12.71 -2.79
CA LEU A 103 -1.98 -12.45 -4.22
C LEU A 103 -3.05 -13.34 -4.86
#